data_a471682aea81c15d0894d433583bfafc
#
_entry.id   a471682aea81c15d0894d433583bfafc
#
_cell.length_a   1.000
_cell.length_b   1.000
_cell.length_c   1.000
_cell.angle_alpha   90.00
_cell.angle_beta   90.00
_cell.angle_gamma   90.00
#
_symmetry.space_group_name_H-M   'P 1'
#
loop_
_entity.id
_entity.type
_entity.pdbx_description
1 polymer ?
#
loop_
_entity_poly.entity_id
_entity_poly.type
_entity_poly.pdbx_seq_one_letter_code
_entity_poly.pdbx_strand_id
1 'polypeptide(L)'
;MSVLITVKVMPEKLIVDGYNLIYASEELGALMREDIEAARDKLIADLEGYCVREESTAEIVFDGAGSKGSATHQELSPSLTVTFTGEGESADSYIEKLAYKERGSRAGAAMLITGDYHQQKVAAGAGLLRMSSREFLLELEDSRARAAEELRRRTARKWRVPLEGRLPGEIKAGLERLRRQK
;
A
#
# COMPACT_ATOMS: atom_id res chain seq x y z
N MET A 1 18.92 18.97 -22.00
CA MET A 1 18.89 18.05 -20.85
C MET A 1 17.55 17.33 -20.86
N SER A 2 17.53 16.08 -21.33
CA SER A 2 16.31 15.25 -21.30
C SER A 2 16.04 14.79 -19.86
N VAL A 3 14.96 15.27 -19.29
CA VAL A 3 14.46 14.72 -18.02
C VAL A 3 13.87 13.35 -18.36
N LEU A 4 14.59 12.29 -18.03
CA LEU A 4 14.05 10.93 -18.03
C LEU A 4 12.98 10.86 -16.94
N ILE A 5 11.72 11.02 -17.33
CA ILE A 5 10.59 10.71 -16.48
C ILE A 5 10.58 9.19 -16.35
N THR A 6 11.18 8.67 -15.29
CA THR A 6 11.03 7.25 -14.93
C THR A 6 9.57 7.06 -14.50
N VAL A 7 8.75 6.59 -15.43
CA VAL A 7 7.38 6.14 -15.09
C VAL A 7 7.57 4.89 -14.25
N LYS A 8 7.38 5.00 -12.94
CA LYS A 8 7.35 3.87 -12.04
C LYS A 8 6.05 3.10 -12.34
N VAL A 9 6.18 2.03 -13.11
CA VAL A 9 5.04 1.13 -13.35
C VAL A 9 4.86 0.31 -12.08
N MET A 10 3.80 0.62 -11.33
CA MET A 10 3.41 -0.19 -10.19
C MET A 10 2.64 -1.43 -10.69
N PRO A 11 2.84 -2.59 -10.05
CA PRO A 11 2.09 -3.79 -10.40
C PRO A 11 0.61 -3.62 -10.02
N GLU A 12 -0.25 -4.26 -10.79
CA GLU A 12 -1.70 -4.25 -10.53
C GLU A 12 -2.05 -5.05 -9.27
N LYS A 13 -1.24 -6.09 -8.96
CA LYS A 13 -1.44 -6.99 -7.82
C LYS A 13 -0.15 -7.20 -7.03
N LEU A 14 -0.26 -7.10 -5.72
CA LEU A 14 0.80 -7.44 -4.76
C LEU A 14 0.46 -8.76 -4.07
N ILE A 15 1.44 -9.64 -3.93
CA ILE A 15 1.39 -10.82 -3.07
C ILE A 15 2.39 -10.56 -1.95
N VAL A 16 1.93 -10.56 -0.71
CA VAL A 16 2.73 -10.12 0.44
C VAL A 16 2.84 -11.25 1.45
N ASP A 17 4.06 -11.63 1.77
CA ASP A 17 4.36 -12.46 2.94
C ASP A 17 4.24 -11.58 4.19
N GLY A 18 3.13 -11.74 4.93
CA GLY A 18 2.77 -10.86 6.03
C GLY A 18 3.79 -10.90 7.17
N TYR A 19 4.16 -12.09 7.64
CA TYR A 19 5.13 -12.17 8.74
C TYR A 19 6.53 -11.79 8.34
N ASN A 20 6.95 -12.09 7.12
CA ASN A 20 8.25 -11.66 6.63
C ASN A 20 8.36 -10.12 6.58
N LEU A 21 7.27 -9.46 6.21
CA LEU A 21 7.22 -8.00 6.20
C LEU A 21 7.20 -7.42 7.62
N ILE A 22 6.45 -8.03 8.56
CA ILE A 22 6.45 -7.63 9.98
C ILE A 22 7.85 -7.75 10.58
N TYR A 23 8.54 -8.88 10.36
CA TYR A 23 9.89 -9.09 10.89
C TYR A 23 10.94 -8.16 10.27
N ALA A 24 10.74 -7.70 9.04
CA ALA A 24 11.63 -6.76 8.38
C ALA A 24 11.48 -5.31 8.90
N SER A 25 10.36 -4.98 9.55
CA SER A 25 10.06 -3.68 10.13
C SER A 25 10.41 -3.67 11.62
N GLU A 26 11.22 -2.71 12.06
CA GLU A 26 11.54 -2.53 13.48
C GLU A 26 10.29 -2.19 14.30
N GLU A 27 9.42 -1.30 13.77
CA GLU A 27 8.18 -0.87 14.40
C GLU A 27 7.18 -2.03 14.55
N LEU A 28 6.88 -2.73 13.45
CA LEU A 28 5.95 -3.85 13.46
C LEU A 28 6.50 -5.04 14.25
N GLY A 29 7.80 -5.29 14.18
CA GLY A 29 8.46 -6.34 14.95
C GLY A 29 8.46 -6.06 16.46
N ALA A 30 8.54 -4.79 16.87
CA ALA A 30 8.37 -4.40 18.27
C ALA A 30 6.92 -4.63 18.73
N LEU A 31 5.95 -4.16 17.94
CA LEU A 31 4.54 -4.34 18.21
C LEU A 31 4.15 -5.82 18.28
N MET A 32 4.67 -6.66 17.39
CA MET A 32 4.41 -8.10 17.37
C MET A 32 4.86 -8.82 18.64
N ARG A 33 5.92 -8.35 19.31
CA ARG A 33 6.37 -8.93 20.59
C ARG A 33 5.40 -8.67 21.74
N GLU A 34 4.61 -7.61 21.65
CA GLU A 34 3.60 -7.23 22.64
C GLU A 34 2.23 -7.79 22.26
N ASP A 35 1.82 -7.62 21.01
CA ASP A 35 0.54 -8.02 20.47
C ASP A 35 0.64 -8.36 18.97
N ILE A 36 0.52 -9.64 18.66
CA ILE A 36 0.60 -10.13 17.29
C ILE A 36 -0.58 -9.67 16.43
N GLU A 37 -1.77 -9.54 17.03
CA GLU A 37 -2.97 -9.09 16.31
C GLU A 37 -2.84 -7.61 15.96
N ALA A 38 -2.40 -6.79 16.92
CA ALA A 38 -2.14 -5.38 16.66
C ALA A 38 -1.09 -5.14 15.56
N ALA A 39 -0.04 -5.98 15.51
CA ALA A 39 0.96 -5.88 14.43
C ALA A 39 0.38 -6.25 13.06
N ARG A 40 -0.49 -7.27 12.98
CA ARG A 40 -1.20 -7.65 11.76
C ARG A 40 -2.14 -6.53 11.31
N ASP A 41 -2.97 -6.01 12.24
CA ASP A 41 -3.93 -4.95 11.94
C ASP A 41 -3.25 -3.69 11.42
N LYS A 42 -2.12 -3.32 12.04
CA LYS A 42 -1.32 -2.19 11.57
C LYS A 42 -0.77 -2.42 10.16
N LEU A 43 -0.19 -3.59 9.88
CA LEU A 43 0.29 -3.92 8.54
C LEU A 43 -0.84 -3.90 7.51
N ILE A 44 -1.99 -4.47 7.84
CA ILE A 44 -3.19 -4.49 6.99
C ILE A 44 -3.63 -3.07 6.65
N ALA A 45 -3.76 -2.19 7.65
CA ALA A 45 -4.14 -0.78 7.45
C ALA A 45 -3.12 -0.02 6.59
N ASP A 46 -1.83 -0.28 6.79
CA ASP A 46 -0.74 0.32 6.03
C ASP A 46 -0.78 -0.08 4.54
N LEU A 47 -1.04 -1.36 4.27
CA LEU A 47 -1.16 -1.91 2.92
C LEU A 47 -2.45 -1.46 2.23
N GLU A 48 -3.58 -1.41 2.93
CA GLU A 48 -4.82 -0.89 2.37
C GLU A 48 -4.66 0.56 1.90
N GLY A 49 -4.08 1.40 2.77
CA GLY A 49 -3.78 2.77 2.41
C GLY A 49 -2.81 2.91 1.23
N TYR A 50 -1.85 2.01 1.10
CA TYR A 50 -0.94 1.94 -0.04
C TYR A 50 -1.68 1.56 -1.32
N CYS A 51 -2.46 0.48 -1.29
CA CYS A 51 -3.22 0.00 -2.44
C CYS A 51 -4.16 1.07 -3.00
N VAL A 52 -4.84 1.80 -2.12
CA VAL A 52 -5.71 2.92 -2.54
C VAL A 52 -4.92 4.04 -3.21
N ARG A 53 -3.73 4.39 -2.71
CA ARG A 53 -2.91 5.47 -3.27
C ARG A 53 -2.27 5.12 -4.61
N GLU A 54 -1.83 3.88 -4.75
CA GLU A 54 -1.09 3.41 -5.94
C GLU A 54 -2.00 2.68 -6.95
N GLU A 55 -3.33 2.69 -6.72
CA GLU A 55 -4.35 2.05 -7.58
C GLU A 55 -4.05 0.56 -7.85
N SER A 56 -3.59 -0.16 -6.83
CA SER A 56 -3.23 -1.58 -6.87
C SER A 56 -4.11 -2.42 -5.95
N THR A 57 -4.02 -3.74 -6.07
CA THR A 57 -4.63 -4.70 -5.15
C THR A 57 -3.55 -5.47 -4.40
N ALA A 58 -3.87 -5.99 -3.22
CA ALA A 58 -2.94 -6.84 -2.47
C ALA A 58 -3.63 -8.07 -1.87
N GLU A 59 -2.89 -9.15 -1.84
CA GLU A 59 -3.22 -10.33 -1.04
C GLU A 59 -2.10 -10.55 -0.02
N ILE A 60 -2.42 -10.38 1.27
CA ILE A 60 -1.49 -10.64 2.37
C ILE A 60 -1.71 -12.06 2.85
N VAL A 61 -0.63 -12.82 2.92
CA VAL A 61 -0.64 -14.20 3.40
C VAL A 61 0.03 -14.26 4.76
N PHE A 62 -0.69 -14.80 5.74
CA PHE A 62 -0.17 -15.13 7.05
C PHE A 62 -0.17 -16.65 7.25
N ASP A 63 0.88 -17.17 7.86
CA ASP A 63 0.88 -18.55 8.31
C ASP A 63 -0.16 -18.71 9.43
N GLY A 64 -1.11 -19.61 9.19
CA GLY A 64 -2.21 -19.92 10.12
C GLY A 64 -1.81 -20.92 11.18
N ALA A 65 -0.58 -20.91 11.68
CA ALA A 65 -0.02 -21.87 12.62
C ALA A 65 -1.03 -22.28 13.72
N GLY A 66 -1.50 -23.51 13.65
CA GLY A 66 -2.46 -24.08 14.60
C GLY A 66 -3.94 -23.88 14.28
N SER A 67 -4.30 -23.25 13.19
CA SER A 67 -5.70 -23.20 12.71
C SER A 67 -6.14 -24.58 12.25
N LYS A 68 -7.11 -25.18 12.93
CA LYS A 68 -7.73 -26.43 12.48
C LYS A 68 -8.70 -26.09 11.34
N GLY A 69 -8.40 -26.59 10.14
CA GLY A 69 -9.32 -26.44 8.98
C GLY A 69 -8.65 -25.90 7.71
N SER A 70 -9.48 -25.51 6.77
CA SER A 70 -9.05 -24.94 5.49
C SER A 70 -8.51 -23.50 5.64
N ALA A 71 -7.72 -23.04 4.67
CA ALA A 71 -7.31 -21.65 4.60
C ALA A 71 -8.53 -20.71 4.69
N THR A 72 -8.35 -19.63 5.43
CA THR A 72 -9.39 -18.58 5.57
C THR A 72 -9.03 -17.39 4.72
N HIS A 73 -9.93 -17.01 3.83
CA HIS A 73 -9.78 -15.83 2.98
C HIS A 73 -10.77 -14.77 3.42
N GLN A 74 -10.28 -13.59 3.75
CA GLN A 74 -11.09 -12.46 4.15
C GLN A 74 -10.83 -11.28 3.21
N GLU A 75 -11.81 -10.95 2.38
CA GLU A 75 -11.80 -9.73 1.59
C GLU A 75 -12.19 -8.56 2.49
N LEU A 76 -11.21 -7.73 2.86
CA LEU A 76 -11.44 -6.57 3.73
C LEU A 76 -11.93 -5.36 2.97
N SER A 77 -11.47 -5.22 1.73
CA SER A 77 -11.90 -4.17 0.80
C SER A 77 -11.70 -4.64 -0.65
N PRO A 78 -12.21 -3.91 -1.65
CA PRO A 78 -11.96 -4.22 -3.06
C PRO A 78 -10.49 -4.28 -3.46
N SER A 79 -9.62 -3.66 -2.66
CA SER A 79 -8.17 -3.60 -2.91
C SER A 79 -7.34 -4.54 -2.02
N LEU A 80 -7.94 -5.20 -1.02
CA LEU A 80 -7.16 -5.96 -0.04
C LEU A 80 -7.85 -7.24 0.41
N THR A 81 -7.15 -8.36 0.21
CA THR A 81 -7.52 -9.68 0.75
C THR A 81 -6.48 -10.12 1.77
N VAL A 82 -6.93 -10.66 2.89
CA VAL A 82 -6.09 -11.31 3.90
C VAL A 82 -6.37 -12.81 3.90
N THR A 83 -5.32 -13.59 3.79
CA THR A 83 -5.37 -15.04 3.79
C THR A 83 -4.58 -15.59 4.97
N PHE A 84 -5.22 -16.43 5.77
CA PHE A 84 -4.55 -17.28 6.75
C PHE A 84 -4.50 -18.70 6.20
N THR A 85 -3.32 -19.30 6.15
CA THR A 85 -3.16 -20.68 5.64
C THR A 85 -3.83 -21.69 6.55
N GLY A 86 -4.28 -22.80 5.98
CA GLY A 86 -4.94 -23.88 6.70
C GLY A 86 -3.98 -24.87 7.32
N GLU A 87 -4.55 -25.91 7.96
CA GLU A 87 -3.77 -27.00 8.56
C GLU A 87 -2.94 -27.73 7.49
N GLY A 88 -1.64 -27.85 7.76
CA GLY A 88 -0.70 -28.55 6.86
C GLY A 88 -0.24 -27.74 5.65
N GLU A 89 -0.66 -26.48 5.50
CA GLU A 89 -0.19 -25.58 4.46
C GLU A 89 0.58 -24.42 5.06
N SER A 90 1.84 -24.25 4.67
CA SER A 90 2.64 -23.08 5.05
C SER A 90 2.31 -21.86 4.18
N ALA A 91 2.57 -20.64 4.67
CA ALA A 91 2.48 -19.42 3.89
C ALA A 91 3.34 -19.50 2.62
N ASP A 92 4.54 -20.09 2.72
CA ASP A 92 5.44 -20.30 1.58
C ASP A 92 4.77 -21.10 0.47
N SER A 93 4.22 -22.28 0.81
CA SER A 93 3.53 -23.14 -0.15
C SER A 93 2.32 -22.46 -0.80
N TYR A 94 1.59 -21.67 -0.01
CA TYR A 94 0.44 -20.91 -0.51
C TYR A 94 0.88 -19.79 -1.46
N ILE A 95 1.91 -19.03 -1.09
CA ILE A 95 2.48 -17.96 -1.93
C ILE A 95 3.01 -18.53 -3.25
N GLU A 96 3.67 -19.69 -3.23
CA GLU A 96 4.09 -20.37 -4.46
C GLU A 96 2.91 -20.71 -5.37
N LYS A 97 1.81 -21.24 -4.83
CA LYS A 97 0.59 -21.50 -5.61
C LYS A 97 0.01 -20.23 -6.21
N LEU A 98 -0.02 -19.13 -5.44
CA LEU A 98 -0.45 -17.84 -5.96
C LEU A 98 0.46 -17.35 -7.09
N ALA A 99 1.78 -17.45 -6.93
CA ALA A 99 2.73 -17.07 -7.97
C ALA A 99 2.52 -17.90 -9.26
N TYR A 100 2.30 -19.19 -9.14
CA TYR A 100 1.97 -20.04 -10.28
C TYR A 100 0.62 -19.71 -10.93
N LYS A 101 -0.38 -19.32 -10.15
CA LYS A 101 -1.70 -18.87 -10.66
C LYS A 101 -1.58 -17.60 -11.49
N GLU A 102 -0.70 -16.70 -11.09
CA GLU A 102 -0.42 -15.45 -11.82
C GLU A 102 0.51 -15.66 -13.03
N ARG A 103 1.04 -16.88 -13.22
CA ARG A 103 1.88 -17.21 -14.37
C ARG A 103 1.11 -17.07 -15.67
N GLY A 104 1.61 -16.24 -16.56
CA GLY A 104 0.94 -15.95 -17.83
C GLY A 104 0.05 -14.73 -17.83
N SER A 105 -0.14 -14.06 -16.67
CA SER A 105 -0.64 -12.69 -16.61
C SER A 105 0.29 -11.76 -17.38
N ARG A 106 -0.20 -10.56 -17.71
CA ARG A 106 0.66 -9.57 -18.39
C ARG A 106 1.96 -9.40 -17.59
N ALA A 107 3.10 -9.41 -18.28
CA ALA A 107 4.41 -9.25 -17.64
C ALA A 107 4.42 -8.00 -16.75
N GLY A 108 4.78 -8.17 -15.48
CA GLY A 108 4.78 -7.09 -14.50
C GLY A 108 3.43 -6.77 -13.86
N ALA A 109 2.35 -7.51 -14.18
CA ALA A 109 1.05 -7.30 -13.57
C ALA A 109 1.01 -7.69 -12.08
N ALA A 110 1.82 -8.65 -11.65
CA ALA A 110 1.91 -9.08 -10.26
C ALA A 110 3.34 -8.97 -9.72
N MET A 111 3.45 -8.67 -8.41
CA MET A 111 4.72 -8.56 -7.68
C MET A 111 4.64 -9.35 -6.38
N LEU A 112 5.65 -10.17 -6.11
CA LEU A 112 5.84 -10.80 -4.81
C LEU A 112 6.74 -9.95 -3.91
N ILE A 113 6.29 -9.72 -2.68
CA ILE A 113 6.99 -8.99 -1.64
C ILE A 113 7.35 -9.96 -0.52
N THR A 114 8.62 -10.29 -0.42
CA THR A 114 9.18 -11.19 0.60
C THR A 114 10.69 -10.98 0.74
N GLY A 115 11.21 -11.17 1.94
CA GLY A 115 12.66 -11.23 2.20
C GLY A 115 13.26 -12.62 1.92
N ASP A 116 12.43 -13.64 1.69
CA ASP A 116 12.90 -14.99 1.43
C ASP A 116 13.43 -15.13 -0.01
N TYR A 117 14.70 -15.51 -0.12
CA TYR A 117 15.38 -15.66 -1.40
C TYR A 117 14.80 -16.78 -2.26
N HIS A 118 14.33 -17.88 -1.63
CA HIS A 118 13.75 -19.02 -2.36
C HIS A 118 12.43 -18.60 -3.00
N GLN A 119 11.54 -17.96 -2.25
CA GLN A 119 10.28 -17.42 -2.75
C GLN A 119 10.52 -16.39 -3.90
N GLN A 120 11.52 -15.52 -3.76
CA GLN A 120 11.89 -14.58 -4.83
C GLN A 120 12.32 -15.28 -6.13
N LYS A 121 13.02 -16.42 -6.03
CA LYS A 121 13.37 -17.23 -7.20
C LYS A 121 12.15 -17.86 -7.86
N VAL A 122 11.23 -18.40 -7.06
CA VAL A 122 9.97 -18.98 -7.54
C VAL A 122 9.15 -17.91 -8.28
N ALA A 123 9.00 -16.73 -7.71
CA ALA A 123 8.31 -15.61 -8.35
C ALA A 123 8.94 -15.24 -9.70
N ALA A 124 10.27 -15.11 -9.76
CA ALA A 124 10.98 -14.82 -10.99
C ALA A 124 10.77 -15.93 -12.05
N GLY A 125 10.79 -17.20 -11.64
CA GLY A 125 10.48 -18.35 -12.52
C GLY A 125 9.05 -18.37 -13.03
N ALA A 126 8.11 -17.80 -12.28
CA ALA A 126 6.71 -17.62 -12.66
C ALA A 126 6.47 -16.35 -13.52
N GLY A 127 7.48 -15.50 -13.70
CA GLY A 127 7.37 -14.25 -14.47
C GLY A 127 6.81 -13.06 -13.68
N LEU A 128 6.75 -13.16 -12.35
CA LEU A 128 6.35 -12.07 -11.48
C LEU A 128 7.51 -11.10 -11.23
N LEU A 129 7.17 -9.84 -10.97
CA LEU A 129 8.10 -8.92 -10.33
C LEU A 129 8.37 -9.36 -8.89
N ARG A 130 9.48 -8.91 -8.34
CA ARG A 130 9.86 -9.21 -6.96
C ARG A 130 10.42 -7.96 -6.29
N MET A 131 10.12 -7.82 -5.00
CA MET A 131 10.65 -6.78 -4.15
C MET A 131 10.94 -7.37 -2.77
N SER A 132 12.06 -7.01 -2.17
CA SER A 132 12.34 -7.45 -0.81
C SER A 132 11.43 -6.71 0.19
N SER A 133 11.17 -7.34 1.34
CA SER A 133 10.37 -6.73 2.41
C SER A 133 10.94 -5.37 2.85
N ARG A 134 12.27 -5.22 2.91
CA ARG A 134 12.91 -3.96 3.27
C ARG A 134 12.73 -2.86 2.22
N GLU A 135 12.87 -3.18 0.94
CA GLU A 135 12.61 -2.24 -0.15
C GLU A 135 11.15 -1.80 -0.16
N PHE A 136 10.22 -2.73 0.11
CA PHE A 136 8.82 -2.39 0.14
C PHE A 136 8.43 -1.51 1.34
N LEU A 137 9.05 -1.70 2.51
CA LEU A 137 8.87 -0.81 3.66
C LEU A 137 9.27 0.64 3.33
N LEU A 138 10.40 0.82 2.65
CA LEU A 138 10.81 2.15 2.15
C LEU A 138 9.80 2.72 1.15
N GLU A 139 9.27 1.88 0.27
CA GLU A 139 8.23 2.30 -0.68
C GLU A 139 6.93 2.73 0.01
N LEU A 140 6.52 2.02 1.08
CA LEU A 140 5.37 2.42 1.90
C LEU A 140 5.56 3.81 2.51
N GLU A 141 6.75 4.09 3.05
CA GLU A 141 7.10 5.40 3.62
C GLU A 141 7.10 6.49 2.55
N ASP A 142 7.74 6.24 1.41
CA ASP A 142 7.78 7.18 0.29
C ASP A 142 6.38 7.48 -0.26
N SER A 143 5.53 6.47 -0.42
CA SER A 143 4.15 6.65 -0.86
C SER A 143 3.36 7.54 0.10
N ARG A 144 3.53 7.34 1.41
CA ARG A 144 2.92 8.20 2.43
C ARG A 144 3.43 9.63 2.37
N ALA A 145 4.74 9.81 2.24
CA ALA A 145 5.36 11.13 2.15
C ALA A 145 4.87 11.89 0.91
N ARG A 146 4.80 11.23 -0.25
CA ARG A 146 4.25 11.82 -1.50
C ARG A 146 2.81 12.29 -1.32
N ALA A 147 1.95 11.43 -0.73
CA ALA A 147 0.55 11.78 -0.48
C ALA A 147 0.38 12.95 0.49
N ALA A 148 1.17 12.99 1.56
CA ALA A 148 1.16 14.09 2.53
C ALA A 148 1.60 15.42 1.89
N GLU A 149 2.64 15.40 1.05
CA GLU A 149 3.12 16.58 0.34
C GLU A 149 2.08 17.08 -0.68
N GLU A 150 1.45 16.18 -1.41
CA GLU A 150 0.39 16.55 -2.35
C GLU A 150 -0.81 17.18 -1.64
N LEU A 151 -1.22 16.63 -0.51
CA LEU A 151 -2.28 17.20 0.32
C LEU A 151 -1.93 18.61 0.80
N ARG A 152 -0.68 18.82 1.28
CA ARG A 152 -0.17 20.15 1.68
C ARG A 152 -0.23 21.14 0.52
N ARG A 153 0.21 20.74 -0.68
CA ARG A 153 0.17 21.58 -1.89
C ARG A 153 -1.26 21.94 -2.29
N ARG A 154 -2.17 20.97 -2.26
CA ARG A 154 -3.61 21.20 -2.56
C ARG A 154 -4.23 22.17 -1.55
N THR A 155 -3.95 21.99 -0.27
CA THR A 155 -4.41 22.88 0.80
C THR A 155 -3.84 24.27 0.65
N ALA A 156 -2.53 24.43 0.44
CA ALA A 156 -1.89 25.73 0.22
C ALA A 156 -2.45 26.46 -1.01
N ARG A 157 -2.76 25.73 -2.09
CA ARG A 157 -3.39 26.30 -3.29
C ARG A 157 -4.82 26.79 -3.00
N LYS A 158 -5.59 26.04 -2.20
CA LYS A 158 -6.95 26.39 -1.80
C LYS A 158 -6.98 27.70 -0.98
N TRP A 159 -5.95 27.92 -0.14
CA TRP A 159 -5.83 29.14 0.68
C TRP A 159 -5.26 30.34 -0.10
N ARG A 160 -4.60 30.14 -1.23
CA ARG A 160 -4.07 31.21 -2.10
C ARG A 160 -5.11 31.82 -3.03
N VAL A 161 -6.33 31.29 -3.10
CA VAL A 161 -7.42 31.92 -3.82
C VAL A 161 -7.82 33.18 -3.04
N PRO A 162 -7.69 34.40 -3.61
CA PRO A 162 -8.03 35.63 -2.92
C PRO A 162 -9.45 35.56 -2.35
N LEU A 163 -9.64 36.06 -1.13
CA LEU A 163 -10.94 36.13 -0.44
C LEU A 163 -12.01 36.80 -1.31
N GLU A 164 -11.58 37.75 -2.16
CA GLU A 164 -12.44 38.43 -3.11
C GLU A 164 -13.20 37.51 -4.08
N GLY A 165 -12.64 36.31 -4.42
CA GLY A 165 -13.32 35.32 -5.25
C GLY A 165 -14.37 34.49 -4.52
N ARG A 166 -14.36 34.48 -3.17
CA ARG A 166 -15.23 33.64 -2.33
C ARG A 166 -16.36 34.41 -1.64
N LEU A 167 -16.30 35.74 -1.65
CA LEU A 167 -17.31 36.55 -1.00
C LEU A 167 -18.54 36.70 -1.90
N PRO A 168 -19.75 36.49 -1.38
CA PRO A 168 -20.99 36.88 -2.08
C PRO A 168 -20.91 38.31 -2.56
N GLY A 169 -21.52 38.61 -3.71
CA GLY A 169 -21.45 39.90 -4.34
C GLY A 169 -21.84 41.07 -3.44
N GLU A 170 -22.79 40.88 -2.54
CA GLU A 170 -23.24 41.86 -1.56
C GLU A 170 -22.16 42.23 -0.53
N ILE A 171 -21.37 41.25 -0.06
CA ILE A 171 -20.27 41.47 0.87
C ILE A 171 -19.11 42.22 0.15
N LYS A 172 -18.82 41.85 -1.11
CA LYS A 172 -17.87 42.55 -1.97
C LYS A 172 -18.21 44.03 -2.09
N ALA A 173 -19.45 44.33 -2.43
CA ALA A 173 -19.94 45.70 -2.60
C ALA A 173 -19.88 46.51 -1.27
N GLY A 174 -20.09 45.84 -0.12
CA GLY A 174 -19.95 46.42 1.22
C GLY A 174 -18.50 46.81 1.53
N LEU A 175 -17.54 45.91 1.29
CA LEU A 175 -16.12 46.15 1.51
C LEU A 175 -15.56 47.23 0.59
N GLU A 176 -15.97 47.26 -0.68
CA GLU A 176 -15.56 48.34 -1.59
C GLU A 176 -16.08 49.71 -1.16
N ARG A 177 -17.31 49.80 -0.65
CA ARG A 177 -17.84 51.06 -0.08
C ARG A 177 -17.03 51.57 1.11
N LEU A 178 -16.65 50.67 2.03
CA LEU A 178 -15.79 51.00 3.18
C LEU A 178 -14.37 51.44 2.76
N ARG A 179 -13.84 50.85 1.68
CA ARG A 179 -12.51 51.24 1.15
C ARG A 179 -12.47 52.60 0.50
N ARG A 180 -13.60 53.08 -0.08
CA ARG A 180 -13.71 54.39 -0.73
C ARG A 180 -14.00 55.52 0.26
N GLN A 181 -14.29 55.21 1.52
CA GLN A 181 -14.55 56.21 2.57
C GLN A 181 -13.29 56.63 3.36
N LYS A 182 -12.10 56.14 2.97
CA LYS A 182 -10.79 56.60 3.42
C LYS A 182 -10.10 57.39 2.31
#